data_1b7e49d9f31d71ca1593af4f800087ad
#
_entry.id   1b7e49d9f31d71ca1593af4f800087ad
#
_cell.length_a   1.000
_cell.length_b   1.000
_cell.length_c   1.000
_cell.angle_alpha   90.00
_cell.angle_beta   90.00
_cell.angle_gamma   90.00
#
_symmetry.space_group_name_H-M   'P 1'
#
loop_
_entity.id
_entity.type
_entity.pdbx_description
1 polymer ?
#
loop_
_entity_poly.entity_id
_entity_poly.type
_entity_poly.pdbx_seq_one_letter_code
_entity_poly.pdbx_strand_id
1 'polypeptide(L)'
;MTTNHLLEIKNYGQSIWMDNLSRDIIKSGELKDLVENKGICGITSNPTIFEKAIANNAIYDREIEAGVQAGLPTYKIYESLVFQDIRDACDILRPVYEASNGLDGYVSIEVPPTIAHDTEATIAEARRYFQEIGRENVMIKIPGTDSGLPAVEQVISEGINVNITLLFSVQSYINTAWAYIRGLEKRAAQGKDISKIASVASFFLSRIDSNIDGKIDAKLAKGVDNLNVEAKLKAIKGKVAIANAKIAYQEYKKIVQSDRWQALAAKGAKVQRLLWASTSTKDPNYSDVMYVDELVGPDTVNTLPPATIEACADHCDVANRVETDVEEAYNLMESLKDPDVNIDINTVMDELLTEGIDKFVKPFQSLMDSLEKKVKQLSPV
;
A
#
# COMPACT_ATOMS: atom_id res chain seq x y z
N MET A 1 -19.65 -22.34 -14.62
CA MET A 1 -19.25 -21.04 -14.09
C MET A 1 -17.87 -21.25 -13.50
N THR A 2 -16.85 -20.58 -14.00
CA THR A 2 -15.52 -20.60 -13.41
C THR A 2 -15.60 -19.97 -12.02
N THR A 3 -15.10 -20.66 -11.00
CA THR A 3 -15.08 -20.17 -9.63
C THR A 3 -14.19 -18.92 -9.58
N ASN A 4 -14.68 -17.82 -9.05
CA ASN A 4 -13.84 -16.63 -8.83
C ASN A 4 -13.27 -16.69 -7.40
N HIS A 5 -12.01 -17.07 -7.28
CA HIS A 5 -11.33 -17.24 -5.99
C HIS A 5 -11.17 -15.94 -5.20
N LEU A 6 -11.21 -14.77 -5.86
CA LEU A 6 -11.21 -13.47 -5.16
C LEU A 6 -12.42 -13.33 -4.22
N LEU A 7 -13.59 -13.85 -4.62
CA LEU A 7 -14.79 -13.80 -3.79
C LEU A 7 -14.71 -14.76 -2.58
N GLU A 8 -13.94 -15.84 -2.69
CA GLU A 8 -13.71 -16.77 -1.59
C GLU A 8 -12.85 -16.16 -0.50
N ILE A 9 -11.87 -15.33 -0.85
CA ILE A 9 -10.94 -14.68 0.10
C ILE A 9 -11.71 -13.85 1.13
N LYS A 10 -12.78 -13.19 0.71
CA LYS A 10 -13.64 -12.40 1.61
C LYS A 10 -14.21 -13.22 2.77
N ASN A 11 -14.47 -14.51 2.58
CA ASN A 11 -14.99 -15.40 3.61
C ASN A 11 -14.00 -15.63 4.75
N TYR A 12 -12.73 -15.35 4.52
CA TYR A 12 -11.65 -15.41 5.52
C TYR A 12 -11.33 -14.05 6.17
N GLY A 13 -12.14 -13.03 5.88
CA GLY A 13 -11.99 -11.70 6.49
C GLY A 13 -10.90 -10.83 5.88
N GLN A 14 -10.41 -11.18 4.68
CA GLN A 14 -9.49 -10.33 3.92
C GLN A 14 -10.22 -9.59 2.80
N SER A 15 -9.90 -8.30 2.67
CA SER A 15 -10.39 -7.45 1.58
C SER A 15 -9.38 -7.42 0.44
N ILE A 16 -9.85 -7.56 -0.79
CA ILE A 16 -9.01 -7.39 -1.99
C ILE A 16 -9.23 -6.00 -2.56
N TRP A 17 -8.14 -5.24 -2.63
CA TRP A 17 -8.07 -3.94 -3.28
C TRP A 17 -7.27 -4.05 -4.57
N MET A 18 -7.40 -3.07 -5.45
CA MET A 18 -6.63 -3.00 -6.69
C MET A 18 -5.53 -1.94 -6.59
N ASP A 19 -4.31 -2.32 -6.96
CA ASP A 19 -3.17 -1.39 -7.06
C ASP A 19 -3.05 -0.88 -8.50
N ASN A 20 -4.03 -0.10 -8.91
CA ASN A 20 -4.10 0.57 -10.21
C ASN A 20 -5.19 1.63 -10.22
N LEU A 21 -4.98 2.69 -10.98
CA LEU A 21 -5.99 3.69 -11.29
C LEU A 21 -5.62 4.43 -12.58
N SER A 22 -6.58 4.58 -13.47
CA SER A 22 -6.46 5.43 -14.66
C SER A 22 -7.83 5.91 -15.10
N ARG A 23 -7.86 6.99 -15.85
CA ARG A 23 -9.11 7.49 -16.45
C ARG A 23 -9.70 6.49 -17.44
N ASP A 24 -8.86 5.70 -18.10
CA ASP A 24 -9.30 4.68 -19.03
C ASP A 24 -10.22 3.65 -18.37
N ILE A 25 -9.79 3.06 -17.25
CA ILE A 25 -10.61 2.06 -16.54
C ILE A 25 -11.87 2.64 -15.90
N ILE A 26 -11.83 3.94 -15.54
CA ILE A 26 -13.02 4.66 -15.05
C ILE A 26 -14.02 4.86 -16.19
N LYS A 27 -13.58 5.41 -17.31
CA LYS A 27 -14.45 5.78 -18.44
C LYS A 27 -14.98 4.59 -19.23
N SER A 28 -14.21 3.51 -19.33
CA SER A 28 -14.65 2.26 -19.97
C SER A 28 -15.70 1.50 -19.17
N GLY A 29 -15.83 1.78 -17.87
CA GLY A 29 -16.67 1.02 -16.95
C GLY A 29 -15.99 -0.22 -16.35
N GLU A 30 -14.73 -0.48 -16.69
CA GLU A 30 -13.96 -1.62 -16.20
C GLU A 30 -13.83 -1.57 -14.67
N LEU A 31 -13.51 -0.40 -14.09
CA LEU A 31 -13.42 -0.26 -12.64
C LEU A 31 -14.75 -0.61 -11.96
N LYS A 32 -15.87 -0.16 -12.52
CA LYS A 32 -17.21 -0.48 -12.00
C LYS A 32 -17.48 -1.98 -12.05
N ASP A 33 -17.14 -2.65 -13.14
CA ASP A 33 -17.29 -4.11 -13.27
C ASP A 33 -16.44 -4.88 -12.26
N LEU A 34 -15.18 -4.46 -12.05
CA LEU A 34 -14.29 -5.04 -11.03
C LEU A 34 -14.87 -4.93 -9.61
N VAL A 35 -15.49 -3.80 -9.30
CA VAL A 35 -16.13 -3.56 -7.99
C VAL A 35 -17.41 -4.38 -7.83
N GLU A 36 -18.31 -4.33 -8.81
CA GLU A 36 -19.64 -4.93 -8.71
C GLU A 36 -19.61 -6.45 -8.88
N ASN A 37 -18.74 -6.98 -9.74
CA ASN A 37 -18.79 -8.38 -10.16
C ASN A 37 -17.56 -9.21 -9.76
N LYS A 38 -16.40 -8.58 -9.52
CA LYS A 38 -15.16 -9.30 -9.20
C LYS A 38 -14.70 -9.17 -7.75
N GLY A 39 -15.40 -8.37 -6.94
CA GLY A 39 -15.14 -8.28 -5.49
C GLY A 39 -14.01 -7.32 -5.09
N ILE A 40 -13.58 -6.43 -5.99
CA ILE A 40 -12.63 -5.37 -5.64
C ILE A 40 -13.34 -4.35 -4.76
N CYS A 41 -12.79 -4.07 -3.57
CA CYS A 41 -13.44 -3.22 -2.59
C CYS A 41 -12.59 -2.05 -2.09
N GLY A 42 -11.53 -1.71 -2.81
CA GLY A 42 -10.69 -0.54 -2.56
C GLY A 42 -9.65 -0.35 -3.65
N ILE A 43 -9.00 0.81 -3.62
CA ILE A 43 -7.95 1.16 -4.59
C ILE A 43 -6.76 1.77 -3.86
N THR A 44 -5.56 1.34 -4.24
CA THR A 44 -4.32 2.03 -3.96
C THR A 44 -3.74 2.62 -5.23
N SER A 45 -3.08 3.76 -5.10
CA SER A 45 -2.34 4.43 -6.17
C SER A 45 -0.97 4.86 -5.66
N ASN A 46 -0.09 5.20 -6.57
CA ASN A 46 1.25 5.72 -6.31
C ASN A 46 1.74 6.51 -7.52
N PRO A 47 2.87 7.24 -7.42
CA PRO A 47 3.38 8.03 -8.53
C PRO A 47 3.65 7.24 -9.82
N THR A 48 4.09 6.00 -9.72
CA THR A 48 4.33 5.13 -10.89
C THR A 48 3.04 4.80 -11.63
N ILE A 49 1.95 4.58 -10.90
CA ILE A 49 0.63 4.32 -11.48
C ILE A 49 0.15 5.55 -12.25
N PHE A 50 0.26 6.74 -11.68
CA PHE A 50 -0.15 7.97 -12.35
C PHE A 50 0.77 8.33 -13.53
N GLU A 51 2.07 8.09 -13.42
CA GLU A 51 2.98 8.25 -14.57
C GLU A 51 2.51 7.41 -15.75
N LYS A 52 2.26 6.11 -15.53
CA LYS A 52 1.78 5.19 -16.57
C LYS A 52 0.40 5.56 -17.12
N ALA A 53 -0.48 6.07 -16.27
CA ALA A 53 -1.84 6.43 -16.68
C ALA A 53 -1.88 7.70 -17.53
N ILE A 54 -1.09 8.72 -17.19
CA ILE A 54 -1.19 10.07 -17.74
C ILE A 54 -0.17 10.32 -18.86
N ALA A 55 1.07 9.82 -18.71
CA ALA A 55 2.13 10.08 -19.68
C ALA A 55 1.73 9.52 -21.06
N ASN A 56 1.78 10.39 -22.07
CA ASN A 56 1.43 10.08 -23.47
C ASN A 56 0.01 9.55 -23.70
N ASN A 57 -0.92 9.80 -22.79
CA ASN A 57 -2.31 9.36 -22.91
C ASN A 57 -3.21 10.54 -23.31
N ALA A 58 -3.80 10.45 -24.50
CA ALA A 58 -4.65 11.49 -25.07
C ALA A 58 -5.97 11.71 -24.29
N ILE A 59 -6.39 10.77 -23.47
CA ILE A 59 -7.62 10.89 -22.68
C ILE A 59 -7.60 12.09 -21.72
N TYR A 60 -6.42 12.57 -21.35
CA TYR A 60 -6.20 13.72 -20.48
C TYR A 60 -6.00 15.05 -21.23
N ASP A 61 -5.82 15.01 -22.56
CA ASP A 61 -5.41 16.19 -23.36
C ASP A 61 -6.35 17.38 -23.21
N ARG A 62 -7.65 17.14 -23.27
CA ARG A 62 -8.66 18.21 -23.16
C ARG A 62 -8.55 18.99 -21.84
N GLU A 63 -8.27 18.30 -20.75
CA GLU A 63 -8.17 18.94 -19.43
C GLU A 63 -6.83 19.61 -19.24
N ILE A 64 -5.76 19.06 -19.83
CA ILE A 64 -4.46 19.72 -19.87
C ILE A 64 -4.58 21.04 -20.66
N GLU A 65 -5.22 21.02 -21.83
CA GLU A 65 -5.48 22.22 -22.63
C GLU A 65 -6.30 23.28 -21.87
N ALA A 66 -7.37 22.83 -21.17
CA ALA A 66 -8.18 23.72 -20.35
C ALA A 66 -7.35 24.37 -19.21
N GLY A 67 -6.48 23.62 -18.58
CA GLY A 67 -5.56 24.12 -17.56
C GLY A 67 -4.56 25.15 -18.10
N VAL A 68 -4.02 24.90 -19.30
CA VAL A 68 -3.13 25.86 -19.99
C VAL A 68 -3.88 27.15 -20.33
N GLN A 69 -5.09 27.05 -20.89
CA GLN A 69 -5.93 28.21 -21.21
C GLN A 69 -6.31 29.01 -19.96
N ALA A 70 -6.48 28.36 -18.83
CA ALA A 70 -6.75 28.98 -17.54
C ALA A 70 -5.48 29.57 -16.87
N GLY A 71 -4.30 29.43 -17.49
CA GLY A 71 -3.03 29.90 -16.95
C GLY A 71 -2.55 29.18 -15.70
N LEU A 72 -2.98 27.94 -15.49
CA LEU A 72 -2.57 27.14 -14.33
C LEU A 72 -1.11 26.68 -14.47
N PRO A 73 -0.32 26.69 -13.39
CA PRO A 73 1.00 26.08 -13.40
C PRO A 73 0.89 24.56 -13.56
N THR A 74 1.91 23.95 -14.16
CA THR A 74 1.93 22.50 -14.48
C THR A 74 1.53 21.61 -13.28
N TYR A 75 2.02 21.94 -12.09
CA TYR A 75 1.67 21.21 -10.89
C TYR A 75 0.16 21.25 -10.57
N LYS A 76 -0.50 22.38 -10.78
CA LYS A 76 -1.95 22.50 -10.58
C LYS A 76 -2.75 21.78 -11.66
N ILE A 77 -2.22 21.72 -12.87
CA ILE A 77 -2.80 20.89 -13.94
C ILE A 77 -2.71 19.41 -13.53
N TYR A 78 -1.52 18.95 -13.10
CA TYR A 78 -1.35 17.58 -12.57
C TYR A 78 -2.37 17.25 -11.47
N GLU A 79 -2.47 18.10 -10.44
CA GLU A 79 -3.43 17.90 -9.35
C GLU A 79 -4.87 17.82 -9.85
N SER A 80 -5.27 18.67 -10.78
CA SER A 80 -6.63 18.67 -11.31
C SER A 80 -6.99 17.32 -11.98
N LEU A 81 -6.04 16.75 -12.75
CA LEU A 81 -6.22 15.45 -13.39
C LEU A 81 -6.35 14.32 -12.37
N VAL A 82 -5.42 14.26 -11.45
CA VAL A 82 -5.33 13.17 -10.45
C VAL A 82 -6.48 13.26 -9.46
N PHE A 83 -6.81 14.45 -8.94
CA PHE A 83 -7.91 14.61 -7.99
C PHE A 83 -9.26 14.28 -8.63
N GLN A 84 -9.44 14.56 -9.92
CA GLN A 84 -10.66 14.16 -10.61
C GLN A 84 -10.78 12.64 -10.71
N ASP A 85 -9.70 11.94 -11.09
CA ASP A 85 -9.71 10.48 -11.16
C ASP A 85 -9.94 9.85 -9.78
N ILE A 86 -9.37 10.41 -8.72
CA ILE A 86 -9.63 9.97 -7.34
C ILE A 86 -11.09 10.19 -6.95
N ARG A 87 -11.70 11.35 -7.25
CA ARG A 87 -13.11 11.60 -6.97
C ARG A 87 -14.02 10.60 -7.70
N ASP A 88 -13.78 10.39 -8.98
CA ASP A 88 -14.56 9.47 -9.80
C ASP A 88 -14.47 8.03 -9.27
N ALA A 89 -13.26 7.60 -8.87
CA ALA A 89 -13.05 6.30 -8.24
C ALA A 89 -13.73 6.19 -6.86
N CYS A 90 -13.65 7.24 -6.03
CA CYS A 90 -14.37 7.31 -4.75
C CYS A 90 -15.87 7.17 -4.94
N ASP A 91 -16.43 7.82 -5.96
CA ASP A 91 -17.86 7.77 -6.25
C ASP A 91 -18.29 6.36 -6.73
N ILE A 92 -17.46 5.68 -7.53
CA ILE A 92 -17.70 4.28 -7.94
C ILE A 92 -17.66 3.33 -6.72
N LEU A 93 -16.76 3.56 -5.78
CA LEU A 93 -16.58 2.76 -4.56
C LEU A 93 -17.51 3.17 -3.41
N ARG A 94 -18.25 4.25 -3.54
CA ARG A 94 -19.16 4.75 -2.51
C ARG A 94 -20.17 3.69 -2.02
N PRO A 95 -20.83 2.90 -2.89
CA PRO A 95 -21.73 1.84 -2.45
C PRO A 95 -21.04 0.78 -1.57
N VAL A 96 -19.77 0.45 -1.86
CA VAL A 96 -18.97 -0.48 -1.04
C VAL A 96 -18.68 0.12 0.32
N TYR A 97 -18.32 1.40 0.37
CA TYR A 97 -18.07 2.14 1.60
C TYR A 97 -19.31 2.14 2.52
N GLU A 98 -20.46 2.46 1.96
CA GLU A 98 -21.73 2.50 2.71
C GLU A 98 -22.15 1.10 3.18
N ALA A 99 -22.14 0.11 2.29
CA ALA A 99 -22.54 -1.26 2.61
C ALA A 99 -21.62 -1.93 3.65
N SER A 100 -20.34 -1.57 3.67
CA SER A 100 -19.36 -2.08 4.64
C SER A 100 -19.29 -1.27 5.94
N ASN A 101 -20.14 -0.26 6.09
CA ASN A 101 -20.07 0.69 7.20
C ASN A 101 -18.67 1.31 7.38
N GLY A 102 -18.05 1.68 6.27
CA GLY A 102 -16.72 2.30 6.23
C GLY A 102 -15.56 1.36 6.58
N LEU A 103 -15.74 0.05 6.43
CA LEU A 103 -14.61 -0.90 6.49
C LEU A 103 -13.81 -0.88 5.19
N ASP A 104 -14.48 -0.84 4.06
CA ASP A 104 -13.91 -0.83 2.71
C ASP A 104 -14.43 0.34 1.86
N GLY A 105 -14.15 0.33 0.59
CA GLY A 105 -14.59 1.36 -0.35
C GLY A 105 -13.68 2.57 -0.43
N TYR A 106 -12.45 2.45 0.01
CA TYR A 106 -11.47 3.53 0.03
C TYR A 106 -10.64 3.62 -1.25
N VAL A 107 -10.26 4.84 -1.59
CA VAL A 107 -9.30 5.16 -2.64
C VAL A 107 -8.14 5.94 -2.01
N SER A 108 -6.92 5.43 -2.17
CA SER A 108 -5.72 6.06 -1.60
C SER A 108 -4.99 6.91 -2.63
N ILE A 109 -4.60 8.12 -2.22
CA ILE A 109 -3.71 9.02 -2.95
C ILE A 109 -2.56 9.44 -2.05
N GLU A 110 -1.34 9.42 -2.58
CA GLU A 110 -0.13 9.76 -1.85
C GLU A 110 0.17 11.26 -1.93
N VAL A 111 0.58 11.85 -0.80
CA VAL A 111 1.19 13.19 -0.78
C VAL A 111 2.46 13.19 -1.65
N PRO A 112 2.92 14.35 -2.16
CA PRO A 112 4.12 14.38 -2.99
C PRO A 112 5.29 13.62 -2.33
N PRO A 113 5.95 12.69 -3.03
CA PRO A 113 7.01 11.87 -2.43
C PRO A 113 8.25 12.68 -2.03
N THR A 114 8.39 13.88 -2.57
CA THR A 114 9.49 14.81 -2.27
C THR A 114 9.48 15.34 -0.83
N ILE A 115 8.34 15.25 -0.13
CA ILE A 115 8.20 15.71 1.26
C ILE A 115 8.23 14.59 2.29
N ALA A 116 8.65 13.38 1.90
CA ALA A 116 8.65 12.18 2.76
C ALA A 116 9.42 12.36 4.09
N HIS A 117 10.32 13.32 4.18
CA HIS A 117 11.13 13.64 5.37
C HIS A 117 10.77 14.98 6.00
N ASP A 118 9.66 15.60 5.60
CA ASP A 118 9.18 16.88 6.13
C ASP A 118 7.80 16.72 6.77
N THR A 119 7.77 16.70 8.10
CA THR A 119 6.55 16.50 8.89
C THR A 119 5.52 17.60 8.65
N GLU A 120 5.93 18.85 8.68
CA GLU A 120 5.01 20.00 8.56
C GLU A 120 4.44 20.12 7.14
N ALA A 121 5.28 19.91 6.12
CA ALA A 121 4.81 19.88 4.74
C ALA A 121 3.84 18.70 4.51
N THR A 122 4.12 17.54 5.09
CA THR A 122 3.24 16.36 5.00
C THR A 122 1.87 16.64 5.63
N ILE A 123 1.82 17.25 6.82
CA ILE A 123 0.57 17.64 7.48
C ILE A 123 -0.22 18.63 6.61
N ALA A 124 0.45 19.66 6.11
CA ALA A 124 -0.19 20.68 5.28
C ALA A 124 -0.78 20.09 4.00
N GLU A 125 -0.03 19.25 3.28
CA GLU A 125 -0.49 18.61 2.04
C GLU A 125 -1.60 17.57 2.30
N ALA A 126 -1.51 16.79 3.36
CA ALA A 126 -2.56 15.83 3.71
C ALA A 126 -3.90 16.54 4.00
N ARG A 127 -3.89 17.64 4.74
CA ARG A 127 -5.09 18.47 4.99
C ARG A 127 -5.66 19.01 3.68
N ARG A 128 -4.80 19.57 2.84
CA ARG A 128 -5.19 20.16 1.57
C ARG A 128 -5.77 19.14 0.61
N TYR A 129 -5.13 17.99 0.45
CA TYR A 129 -5.61 16.91 -0.42
C TYR A 129 -6.97 16.38 0.05
N PHE A 130 -7.11 16.12 1.34
CA PHE A 130 -8.36 15.61 1.90
C PHE A 130 -9.52 16.61 1.68
N GLN A 131 -9.25 17.89 1.91
CA GLN A 131 -10.24 18.97 1.73
C GLN A 131 -10.59 19.17 0.25
N GLU A 132 -9.60 19.27 -0.64
CA GLU A 132 -9.82 19.54 -2.07
C GLU A 132 -10.48 18.36 -2.79
N ILE A 133 -10.16 17.12 -2.42
CA ILE A 133 -10.83 15.93 -2.97
C ILE A 133 -12.26 15.84 -2.48
N GLY A 134 -12.54 16.14 -1.22
CA GLY A 134 -13.89 16.26 -0.67
C GLY A 134 -14.70 14.98 -0.73
N ARG A 135 -14.08 13.82 -0.43
CA ARG A 135 -14.75 12.52 -0.35
C ARG A 135 -14.41 11.82 0.97
N GLU A 136 -15.42 11.34 1.71
CA GLU A 136 -15.22 10.65 2.99
C GLU A 136 -14.39 9.37 2.86
N ASN A 137 -14.48 8.72 1.71
CA ASN A 137 -13.79 7.45 1.42
C ASN A 137 -12.45 7.63 0.69
N VAL A 138 -11.83 8.80 0.77
CA VAL A 138 -10.43 8.96 0.38
C VAL A 138 -9.53 8.67 1.57
N MET A 139 -8.41 8.00 1.32
CA MET A 139 -7.29 7.88 2.25
C MET A 139 -6.09 8.66 1.73
N ILE A 140 -5.50 9.48 2.59
CA ILE A 140 -4.24 10.13 2.26
C ILE A 140 -3.09 9.18 2.56
N LYS A 141 -2.27 8.91 1.57
CA LYS A 141 -1.15 7.99 1.69
C LYS A 141 0.10 8.74 2.11
N ILE A 142 0.73 8.29 3.21
CA ILE A 142 1.88 8.92 3.84
C ILE A 142 2.96 7.86 4.07
N PRO A 143 4.22 8.08 3.65
CA PRO A 143 5.31 7.17 3.97
C PRO A 143 5.56 7.02 5.47
N GLY A 144 5.80 5.80 5.92
CA GLY A 144 6.10 5.47 7.32
C GLY A 144 7.54 5.80 7.73
N THR A 145 8.02 6.98 7.36
CA THR A 145 9.32 7.51 7.81
C THR A 145 9.23 8.05 9.24
N ASP A 146 10.37 8.29 9.87
CA ASP A 146 10.42 8.92 11.19
C ASP A 146 9.74 10.30 11.21
N SER A 147 9.82 11.02 10.09
CA SER A 147 9.12 12.32 9.90
C SER A 147 7.66 12.16 9.53
N GLY A 148 7.28 11.05 8.90
CA GLY A 148 5.90 10.76 8.47
C GLY A 148 5.00 10.37 9.65
N LEU A 149 5.49 9.62 10.62
CA LEU A 149 4.66 9.13 11.73
C LEU A 149 4.08 10.24 12.62
N PRO A 150 4.80 11.31 12.99
CA PRO A 150 4.19 12.45 13.68
C PRO A 150 3.09 13.13 12.85
N ALA A 151 3.26 13.20 11.53
CA ALA A 151 2.24 13.71 10.63
C ALA A 151 0.99 12.82 10.62
N VAL A 152 1.16 11.50 10.59
CA VAL A 152 0.05 10.53 10.69
C VAL A 152 -0.75 10.74 11.97
N GLU A 153 -0.09 10.81 13.13
CA GLU A 153 -0.74 11.04 14.42
C GLU A 153 -1.57 12.33 14.39
N GLN A 154 -1.01 13.41 13.85
CA GLN A 154 -1.69 14.70 13.79
C GLN A 154 -2.93 14.64 12.88
N VAL A 155 -2.79 14.16 11.64
CA VAL A 155 -3.92 14.18 10.68
C VAL A 155 -5.02 13.17 11.04
N ILE A 156 -4.69 12.03 11.64
CA ILE A 156 -5.68 11.12 12.23
C ILE A 156 -6.49 11.84 13.31
N SER A 157 -5.83 12.62 14.19
CA SER A 157 -6.52 13.39 15.23
C SER A 157 -7.48 14.44 14.64
N GLU A 158 -7.25 14.88 13.43
CA GLU A 158 -8.08 15.83 12.70
C GLU A 158 -9.24 15.18 11.94
N GLY A 159 -9.26 13.85 11.84
CA GLY A 159 -10.33 13.11 11.15
C GLY A 159 -10.02 12.72 9.71
N ILE A 160 -8.76 12.72 9.32
CA ILE A 160 -8.30 12.33 7.99
C ILE A 160 -7.96 10.83 8.00
N ASN A 161 -8.50 10.06 7.04
CA ASN A 161 -8.13 8.67 6.85
C ASN A 161 -6.72 8.58 6.24
N VAL A 162 -5.91 7.66 6.73
CA VAL A 162 -4.51 7.54 6.31
C VAL A 162 -4.16 6.11 5.92
N ASN A 163 -3.50 5.97 4.77
CA ASN A 163 -2.78 4.78 4.35
C ASN A 163 -1.29 5.02 4.58
N ILE A 164 -0.71 4.36 5.59
CA ILE A 164 0.73 4.50 5.87
C ILE A 164 1.48 3.52 4.98
N THR A 165 2.39 4.02 4.15
CA THR A 165 3.06 3.23 3.11
C THR A 165 4.55 3.05 3.35
N LEU A 166 5.17 2.18 2.54
CA LEU A 166 6.60 1.86 2.59
C LEU A 166 7.05 1.26 3.92
N LEU A 167 6.18 0.44 4.52
CA LEU A 167 6.53 -0.33 5.71
C LEU A 167 7.19 -1.65 5.27
N PHE A 168 8.40 -1.88 5.74
CA PHE A 168 9.15 -3.10 5.46
C PHE A 168 9.44 -3.90 6.71
N SER A 169 9.86 -3.27 7.81
CA SER A 169 10.17 -3.96 9.05
C SER A 169 8.95 -4.12 9.96
N VAL A 170 8.95 -5.17 10.77
CA VAL A 170 7.96 -5.37 11.83
C VAL A 170 7.95 -4.18 12.80
N GLN A 171 9.14 -3.63 13.13
CA GLN A 171 9.22 -2.47 14.02
C GLN A 171 8.57 -1.22 13.42
N SER A 172 8.74 -0.97 12.12
CA SER A 172 8.08 0.16 11.46
C SER A 172 6.56 0.02 11.47
N TYR A 173 6.04 -1.20 11.32
CA TYR A 173 4.62 -1.48 11.49
C TYR A 173 4.14 -1.20 12.92
N ILE A 174 4.86 -1.67 13.95
CA ILE A 174 4.51 -1.44 15.35
C ILE A 174 4.44 0.07 15.63
N ASN A 175 5.44 0.83 15.20
CA ASN A 175 5.48 2.29 15.36
C ASN A 175 4.29 2.98 14.67
N THR A 176 3.93 2.49 13.48
CA THR A 176 2.80 2.97 12.68
C THR A 176 1.46 2.70 13.39
N ALA A 177 1.27 1.51 13.92
CA ALA A 177 0.05 1.16 14.66
C ALA A 177 -0.14 2.04 15.90
N TRP A 178 0.93 2.31 16.63
CA TRP A 178 0.88 3.21 17.79
C TRP A 178 0.67 4.68 17.42
N ALA A 179 1.19 5.14 16.27
CA ALA A 179 0.90 6.48 15.77
C ALA A 179 -0.60 6.66 15.47
N TYR A 180 -1.23 5.66 14.84
CA TYR A 180 -2.68 5.62 14.62
C TYR A 180 -3.46 5.67 15.94
N ILE A 181 -3.10 4.82 16.90
CA ILE A 181 -3.73 4.77 18.22
C ILE A 181 -3.62 6.13 18.93
N ARG A 182 -2.43 6.73 18.97
CA ARG A 182 -2.25 8.06 19.59
C ARG A 182 -3.07 9.15 18.90
N GLY A 183 -3.17 9.10 17.58
CA GLY A 183 -4.03 10.02 16.82
C GLY A 183 -5.52 9.90 17.22
N LEU A 184 -6.01 8.68 17.36
CA LEU A 184 -7.37 8.40 17.81
C LEU A 184 -7.59 8.82 19.27
N GLU A 185 -6.66 8.54 20.17
CA GLU A 185 -6.70 8.97 21.57
C GLU A 185 -6.79 10.50 21.68
N LYS A 186 -5.95 11.21 20.91
CA LYS A 186 -5.96 12.67 20.85
C LYS A 186 -7.30 13.22 20.37
N ARG A 187 -7.89 12.60 19.36
CA ARG A 187 -9.20 12.97 18.83
C ARG A 187 -10.32 12.69 19.85
N ALA A 188 -10.31 11.52 20.46
CA ALA A 188 -11.28 11.13 21.49
C ALA A 188 -11.23 12.06 22.72
N ALA A 189 -10.02 12.46 23.15
CA ALA A 189 -9.82 13.41 24.24
C ALA A 189 -10.40 14.79 23.93
N GLN A 190 -10.54 15.16 22.65
CA GLN A 190 -11.23 16.38 22.21
C GLN A 190 -12.75 16.22 22.12
N GLY A 191 -13.31 15.07 22.51
CA GLY A 191 -14.73 14.78 22.41
C GLY A 191 -15.25 14.58 20.99
N LYS A 192 -14.36 14.34 20.02
CA LYS A 192 -14.70 14.12 18.61
C LYS A 192 -14.95 12.65 18.32
N ASP A 193 -15.85 12.37 17.36
CA ASP A 193 -16.15 11.02 16.90
C ASP A 193 -14.93 10.37 16.26
N ILE A 194 -14.62 9.13 16.67
CA ILE A 194 -13.53 8.29 16.12
C ILE A 194 -14.04 7.10 15.31
N SER A 195 -15.34 6.89 15.26
CA SER A 195 -15.96 5.70 14.61
C SER A 195 -15.86 5.71 13.10
N LYS A 196 -15.67 6.89 12.50
CA LYS A 196 -15.59 7.07 11.05
C LYS A 196 -14.16 7.14 10.51
N ILE A 197 -13.16 7.16 11.39
CA ILE A 197 -11.75 7.18 10.96
C ILE A 197 -11.32 5.79 10.55
N ALA A 198 -10.64 5.68 9.41
CA ALA A 198 -10.05 4.45 8.95
C ALA A 198 -8.56 4.64 8.59
N SER A 199 -7.80 3.58 8.79
CA SER A 199 -6.39 3.52 8.41
C SER A 199 -6.01 2.12 7.98
N VAL A 200 -5.03 2.02 7.10
CA VAL A 200 -4.34 0.79 6.73
C VAL A 200 -2.83 0.99 6.78
N ALA A 201 -2.12 -0.06 7.10
CA ALA A 201 -0.66 -0.10 7.15
C ALA A 201 -0.15 -0.94 5.98
N SER A 202 0.37 -0.29 4.95
CA SER A 202 0.85 -0.93 3.73
C SER A 202 2.24 -1.55 3.96
N PHE A 203 2.23 -2.86 4.16
CA PHE A 203 3.39 -3.70 4.46
C PHE A 203 3.88 -4.39 3.19
N PHE A 204 5.11 -4.09 2.78
CA PHE A 204 5.66 -4.45 1.47
C PHE A 204 6.31 -5.82 1.49
N LEU A 205 6.12 -6.61 0.42
CA LEU A 205 6.51 -8.02 0.36
C LEU A 205 7.61 -8.29 -0.67
N SER A 206 7.29 -8.31 -1.96
CA SER A 206 8.18 -8.83 -2.99
C SER A 206 9.54 -8.13 -3.07
N ARG A 207 9.64 -6.88 -2.66
CA ARG A 207 10.92 -6.16 -2.63
C ARG A 207 11.88 -6.73 -1.60
N ILE A 208 11.37 -7.26 -0.49
CA ILE A 208 12.19 -7.94 0.55
C ILE A 208 12.83 -9.19 -0.05
N ASP A 209 12.02 -10.06 -0.63
CA ASP A 209 12.51 -11.28 -1.26
C ASP A 209 13.49 -10.99 -2.39
N SER A 210 13.18 -10.02 -3.27
CA SER A 210 14.08 -9.62 -4.35
C SER A 210 15.45 -9.16 -3.86
N ASN A 211 15.51 -8.37 -2.77
CA ASN A 211 16.77 -7.90 -2.18
C ASN A 211 17.55 -9.06 -1.56
N ILE A 212 16.90 -9.87 -0.73
CA ILE A 212 17.54 -10.97 0.00
C ILE A 212 17.97 -12.09 -0.94
N ASP A 213 17.13 -12.48 -1.87
CA ASP A 213 17.44 -13.49 -2.87
C ASP A 213 18.63 -13.06 -3.74
N GLY A 214 18.70 -11.77 -4.11
CA GLY A 214 19.85 -11.22 -4.81
C GLY A 214 21.15 -11.30 -4.00
N LYS A 215 21.09 -11.03 -2.69
CA LYS A 215 22.24 -11.18 -1.80
C LYS A 215 22.66 -12.63 -1.66
N ILE A 216 21.72 -13.57 -1.57
CA ILE A 216 21.96 -15.02 -1.53
C ILE A 216 22.59 -15.49 -2.85
N ASP A 217 22.02 -15.10 -3.98
CA ASP A 217 22.54 -15.47 -5.30
C ASP A 217 23.98 -14.97 -5.51
N ALA A 218 24.29 -13.77 -5.06
CA ALA A 218 25.65 -13.25 -5.08
C ALA A 218 26.64 -14.06 -4.23
N LYS A 219 26.19 -14.61 -3.08
CA LYS A 219 27.01 -15.52 -2.26
C LYS A 219 27.21 -16.85 -2.94
N LEU A 220 26.17 -17.44 -3.48
CA LEU A 220 26.23 -18.73 -4.20
C LEU A 220 27.12 -18.63 -5.43
N ALA A 221 27.08 -17.52 -6.17
CA ALA A 221 27.93 -17.29 -7.35
C ALA A 221 29.43 -17.18 -7.03
N LYS A 222 29.79 -16.78 -5.79
CA LYS A 222 31.20 -16.75 -5.34
C LYS A 222 31.76 -18.13 -4.99
N GLY A 223 30.90 -19.14 -4.96
CA GLY A 223 31.23 -20.49 -4.52
C GLY A 223 31.03 -20.67 -3.02
N VAL A 224 30.39 -21.75 -2.63
CA VAL A 224 30.17 -22.17 -1.26
C VAL A 224 30.73 -23.60 -1.14
N ASP A 225 31.80 -23.77 -0.40
CA ASP A 225 32.49 -25.06 -0.30
C ASP A 225 31.71 -26.11 0.53
N ASN A 226 30.71 -25.68 1.29
CA ASN A 226 29.92 -26.53 2.18
C ASN A 226 28.51 -26.71 1.62
N LEU A 227 28.19 -27.95 1.20
CA LEU A 227 26.86 -28.31 0.67
C LEU A 227 25.70 -28.02 1.62
N ASN A 228 25.91 -28.12 2.93
CA ASN A 228 24.88 -27.79 3.91
C ASN A 228 24.60 -26.29 3.95
N VAL A 229 25.62 -25.46 3.81
CA VAL A 229 25.46 -23.99 3.72
C VAL A 229 24.76 -23.61 2.42
N GLU A 230 25.14 -24.22 1.32
CA GLU A 230 24.47 -24.02 0.04
C GLU A 230 22.98 -24.36 0.11
N ALA A 231 22.65 -25.53 0.67
CA ALA A 231 21.27 -25.97 0.84
C ALA A 231 20.47 -25.01 1.75
N LYS A 232 21.08 -24.53 2.83
CA LYS A 232 20.50 -23.56 3.76
C LYS A 232 20.20 -22.23 3.06
N LEU A 233 21.14 -21.68 2.32
CA LEU A 233 20.96 -20.45 1.55
C LEU A 233 19.80 -20.58 0.55
N LYS A 234 19.76 -21.68 -0.20
CA LYS A 234 18.67 -21.97 -1.16
C LYS A 234 17.31 -22.10 -0.46
N ALA A 235 17.26 -22.67 0.75
CA ALA A 235 16.05 -22.85 1.50
C ALA A 235 15.41 -21.55 2.03
N ILE A 236 16.19 -20.47 2.15
CA ILE A 236 15.73 -19.14 2.60
C ILE A 236 15.04 -18.39 1.46
N LYS A 237 15.48 -18.58 0.23
CA LYS A 237 15.00 -17.82 -0.94
C LYS A 237 13.48 -17.87 -1.06
N GLY A 238 12.87 -16.71 -1.35
CA GLY A 238 11.44 -16.55 -1.56
C GLY A 238 10.55 -16.72 -0.32
N LYS A 239 11.12 -16.75 0.89
CA LYS A 239 10.37 -17.01 2.12
C LYS A 239 10.42 -15.91 3.15
N VAL A 240 11.36 -14.99 3.03
CA VAL A 240 11.61 -13.97 4.08
C VAL A 240 10.47 -12.95 4.15
N ALA A 241 9.94 -12.51 3.02
CA ALA A 241 8.83 -11.55 3.00
C ALA A 241 7.58 -12.12 3.68
N ILE A 242 7.21 -13.38 3.40
CA ILE A 242 6.07 -14.04 4.01
C ILE A 242 6.30 -14.25 5.51
N ALA A 243 7.48 -14.70 5.92
CA ALA A 243 7.83 -14.86 7.33
C ALA A 243 7.72 -13.51 8.08
N ASN A 244 8.26 -12.45 7.50
CA ASN A 244 8.20 -11.10 8.05
C ASN A 244 6.75 -10.61 8.21
N ALA A 245 5.90 -10.88 7.20
CA ALA A 245 4.48 -10.52 7.22
C ALA A 245 3.70 -11.29 8.32
N LYS A 246 3.94 -12.59 8.45
CA LYS A 246 3.30 -13.40 9.50
C LYS A 246 3.68 -12.93 10.90
N ILE A 247 4.93 -12.51 11.10
CA ILE A 247 5.38 -11.92 12.37
C ILE A 247 4.71 -10.56 12.62
N ALA A 248 4.60 -9.70 11.60
CA ALA A 248 3.87 -8.44 11.72
C ALA A 248 2.40 -8.67 12.12
N TYR A 249 1.77 -9.71 11.58
CA TYR A 249 0.41 -10.06 11.95
C TYR A 249 0.29 -10.54 13.41
N GLN A 250 1.29 -11.22 13.97
CA GLN A 250 1.32 -11.55 15.40
C GLN A 250 1.42 -10.28 16.27
N GLU A 251 2.19 -9.29 15.85
CA GLU A 251 2.24 -7.99 16.55
C GLU A 251 0.90 -7.24 16.44
N TYR A 252 0.24 -7.28 15.28
CA TYR A 252 -1.14 -6.79 15.15
C TYR A 252 -2.06 -7.39 16.21
N LYS A 253 -2.05 -8.71 16.38
CA LYS A 253 -2.88 -9.40 17.37
C LYS A 253 -2.60 -8.94 18.80
N LYS A 254 -1.34 -8.71 19.15
CA LYS A 254 -0.95 -8.18 20.47
C LYS A 254 -1.46 -6.75 20.67
N ILE A 255 -1.32 -5.90 19.65
CA ILE A 255 -1.73 -4.49 19.72
C ILE A 255 -3.24 -4.37 19.92
N VAL A 256 -4.04 -5.13 19.17
CA VAL A 256 -5.51 -5.08 19.31
C VAL A 256 -6.03 -5.72 20.60
N GLN A 257 -5.21 -6.49 21.30
CA GLN A 257 -5.51 -7.00 22.63
C GLN A 257 -5.11 -6.04 23.76
N SER A 258 -4.39 -4.96 23.46
CA SER A 258 -3.94 -4.00 24.47
C SER A 258 -5.11 -3.22 25.07
N ASP A 259 -4.98 -2.85 26.35
CA ASP A 259 -6.00 -2.04 27.05
C ASP A 259 -6.27 -0.71 26.35
N ARG A 260 -5.22 -0.10 25.78
CA ARG A 260 -5.33 1.17 25.05
C ARG A 260 -6.20 1.02 23.82
N TRP A 261 -5.96 -0.04 23.02
CA TRP A 261 -6.82 -0.31 21.86
C TRP A 261 -8.26 -0.64 22.28
N GLN A 262 -8.44 -1.50 23.27
CA GLN A 262 -9.75 -1.90 23.73
C GLN A 262 -10.60 -0.70 24.22
N ALA A 263 -9.97 0.28 24.86
CA ALA A 263 -10.64 1.52 25.24
C ALA A 263 -11.12 2.36 24.05
N LEU A 264 -10.38 2.36 22.94
CA LEU A 264 -10.78 3.02 21.68
C LEU A 264 -11.86 2.21 20.93
N ALA A 265 -11.71 0.90 20.89
CA ALA A 265 -12.69 0.00 20.28
C ALA A 265 -14.07 0.12 20.94
N ALA A 266 -14.12 0.26 22.27
CA ALA A 266 -15.34 0.51 23.03
C ALA A 266 -16.04 1.84 22.65
N LYS A 267 -15.30 2.79 22.06
CA LYS A 267 -15.82 4.05 21.50
C LYS A 267 -16.12 3.98 20.00
N GLY A 268 -16.06 2.78 19.41
CA GLY A 268 -16.37 2.54 18.00
C GLY A 268 -15.19 2.70 17.04
N ALA A 269 -13.96 2.81 17.53
CA ALA A 269 -12.78 2.87 16.66
C ALA A 269 -12.66 1.62 15.78
N LYS A 270 -12.22 1.83 14.54
CA LYS A 270 -11.89 0.74 13.60
C LYS A 270 -10.42 0.37 13.71
N VAL A 271 -10.10 -0.92 13.63
CA VAL A 271 -8.71 -1.40 13.60
C VAL A 271 -7.98 -0.83 12.38
N GLN A 272 -6.70 -0.53 12.56
CA GLN A 272 -5.81 -0.32 11.42
C GLN A 272 -5.42 -1.70 10.88
N ARG A 273 -5.92 -2.05 9.71
CA ARG A 273 -5.60 -3.34 9.10
C ARG A 273 -4.22 -3.33 8.47
N LEU A 274 -3.47 -4.42 8.60
CA LEU A 274 -2.32 -4.68 7.75
C LEU A 274 -2.81 -4.82 6.30
N LEU A 275 -2.15 -4.11 5.40
CA LEU A 275 -2.38 -4.18 3.97
C LEU A 275 -1.11 -4.74 3.30
N TRP A 276 -1.24 -5.91 2.70
CA TRP A 276 -0.16 -6.52 1.95
C TRP A 276 0.02 -5.77 0.63
N ALA A 277 1.22 -5.20 0.44
CA ALA A 277 1.57 -4.39 -0.71
C ALA A 277 2.77 -4.98 -1.46
N SER A 278 2.93 -4.61 -2.72
CA SER A 278 3.96 -5.18 -3.61
C SER A 278 3.85 -6.71 -3.69
N THR A 279 2.64 -7.17 -4.01
CA THR A 279 2.24 -8.59 -3.91
C THR A 279 2.35 -9.37 -5.20
N SER A 280 2.81 -8.74 -6.29
CA SER A 280 3.19 -9.46 -7.51
C SER A 280 4.57 -10.08 -7.36
N THR A 281 4.69 -11.36 -7.72
CA THR A 281 5.95 -12.10 -7.75
C THR A 281 6.88 -11.54 -8.81
N LYS A 282 8.17 -11.43 -8.51
CA LYS A 282 9.19 -10.90 -9.43
C LYS A 282 10.04 -12.00 -10.06
N ASP A 283 10.27 -13.09 -9.33
CA ASP A 283 10.99 -14.25 -9.82
C ASP A 283 10.02 -15.19 -10.55
N PRO A 284 10.27 -15.53 -11.84
CA PRO A 284 9.39 -16.40 -12.60
C PRO A 284 9.36 -17.86 -12.11
N ASN A 285 10.26 -18.24 -11.21
CA ASN A 285 10.27 -19.56 -10.59
C ASN A 285 9.31 -19.68 -9.42
N TYR A 286 8.76 -18.58 -8.91
CA TYR A 286 7.78 -18.57 -7.84
C TYR A 286 6.36 -18.51 -8.40
N SER A 287 5.39 -19.06 -7.66
CA SER A 287 3.99 -18.91 -8.00
C SER A 287 3.61 -17.42 -8.11
N ASP A 288 2.89 -17.06 -9.14
CA ASP A 288 2.43 -15.68 -9.39
C ASP A 288 1.37 -15.21 -8.40
N VAL A 289 0.82 -16.11 -7.58
CA VAL A 289 -0.14 -15.83 -6.51
C VAL A 289 0.40 -16.13 -5.09
N MET A 290 1.69 -16.39 -4.96
CA MET A 290 2.33 -16.82 -3.71
C MET A 290 2.00 -15.88 -2.53
N TYR A 291 2.08 -14.56 -2.72
CA TYR A 291 1.82 -13.58 -1.66
C TYR A 291 0.34 -13.40 -1.34
N VAL A 292 -0.55 -13.92 -2.18
CA VAL A 292 -1.98 -14.00 -1.85
C VAL A 292 -2.23 -15.27 -1.06
N ASP A 293 -1.88 -16.44 -1.59
CA ASP A 293 -2.14 -17.73 -0.98
C ASP A 293 -1.64 -17.84 0.47
N GLU A 294 -0.42 -17.33 0.72
CA GLU A 294 0.25 -17.46 2.02
C GLU A 294 -0.21 -16.46 3.08
N LEU A 295 -0.95 -15.41 2.71
CA LEU A 295 -1.26 -14.30 3.60
C LEU A 295 -2.76 -13.97 3.71
N VAL A 296 -3.63 -14.86 3.27
CA VAL A 296 -5.06 -14.75 3.53
C VAL A 296 -5.32 -14.91 5.03
N GLY A 297 -6.09 -14.00 5.61
CA GLY A 297 -6.51 -14.07 6.99
C GLY A 297 -7.35 -12.86 7.44
N PRO A 298 -7.98 -12.97 8.63
CA PRO A 298 -8.92 -11.96 9.09
C PRO A 298 -8.26 -10.60 9.37
N ASP A 299 -9.04 -9.55 9.21
CA ASP A 299 -8.64 -8.16 9.43
C ASP A 299 -7.41 -7.72 8.63
N THR A 300 -7.27 -8.23 7.41
CA THR A 300 -6.21 -7.84 6.49
C THR A 300 -6.78 -7.33 5.16
N VAL A 301 -5.95 -6.62 4.44
CA VAL A 301 -6.20 -6.18 3.07
C VAL A 301 -5.05 -6.68 2.20
N ASN A 302 -5.31 -7.06 0.97
CA ASN A 302 -4.27 -7.30 -0.02
C ASN A 302 -4.57 -6.44 -1.26
N THR A 303 -3.62 -5.60 -1.66
CA THR A 303 -3.77 -4.76 -2.85
C THR A 303 -2.99 -5.38 -4.02
N LEU A 304 -3.71 -5.75 -5.06
CA LEU A 304 -3.21 -6.52 -6.18
C LEU A 304 -3.11 -5.68 -7.46
N PRO A 305 -2.00 -5.75 -8.19
CA PRO A 305 -1.98 -5.23 -9.56
C PRO A 305 -2.90 -6.05 -10.48
N PRO A 306 -3.35 -5.48 -11.61
CA PRO A 306 -4.33 -6.14 -12.49
C PRO A 306 -3.99 -7.56 -12.90
N ALA A 307 -2.74 -7.83 -13.26
CA ALA A 307 -2.31 -9.19 -13.65
C ALA A 307 -2.44 -10.20 -12.50
N THR A 308 -2.15 -9.77 -11.27
CA THR A 308 -2.29 -10.64 -10.08
C THR A 308 -3.78 -10.84 -9.72
N ILE A 309 -4.64 -9.86 -9.97
CA ILE A 309 -6.09 -10.01 -9.83
C ILE A 309 -6.60 -11.14 -10.73
N GLU A 310 -6.23 -11.13 -12.01
CA GLU A 310 -6.63 -12.16 -12.97
C GLU A 310 -6.08 -13.55 -12.58
N ALA A 311 -4.80 -13.63 -12.22
CA ALA A 311 -4.18 -14.88 -11.77
C ALA A 311 -4.87 -15.44 -10.52
N CYS A 312 -5.15 -14.58 -9.54
CA CYS A 312 -5.83 -14.98 -8.31
C CYS A 312 -7.29 -15.41 -8.57
N ALA A 313 -8.02 -14.71 -9.44
CA ALA A 313 -9.36 -15.12 -9.81
C ALA A 313 -9.39 -16.51 -10.45
N ASP A 314 -8.35 -16.87 -11.20
CA ASP A 314 -8.22 -18.15 -11.91
C ASP A 314 -7.76 -19.30 -11.01
N HIS A 315 -6.71 -19.11 -10.19
CA HIS A 315 -6.04 -20.25 -9.56
C HIS A 315 -5.49 -20.03 -8.12
N CYS A 316 -5.90 -19.00 -7.37
CA CYS A 316 -5.54 -18.91 -5.96
C CYS A 316 -6.03 -20.13 -5.17
N ASP A 317 -5.18 -20.64 -4.29
CA ASP A 317 -5.53 -21.65 -3.29
C ASP A 317 -5.89 -20.99 -1.97
N VAL A 318 -7.17 -20.70 -1.79
CA VAL A 318 -7.68 -19.86 -0.72
C VAL A 318 -7.82 -20.63 0.60
N ALA A 319 -7.04 -20.24 1.60
CA ALA A 319 -7.15 -20.76 2.97
C ALA A 319 -6.61 -19.72 3.96
N ASN A 320 -7.02 -19.79 5.23
CA ASN A 320 -6.44 -18.95 6.27
C ASN A 320 -5.00 -19.42 6.58
N ARG A 321 -4.01 -18.74 5.99
CA ARG A 321 -2.58 -19.09 6.15
C ARG A 321 -1.75 -18.03 6.86
N VAL A 322 -2.27 -16.86 7.10
CA VAL A 322 -1.49 -15.79 7.78
C VAL A 322 -1.06 -16.18 9.19
N GLU A 323 -1.77 -17.12 9.80
CA GLU A 323 -1.50 -17.64 11.16
C GLU A 323 -0.87 -19.04 11.16
N THR A 324 -0.58 -19.63 10.00
CA THR A 324 0.10 -20.93 9.92
C THR A 324 1.61 -20.76 9.89
N ASP A 325 2.35 -21.76 10.35
CA ASP A 325 3.81 -21.84 10.29
C ASP A 325 4.52 -20.61 10.91
N VAL A 326 3.93 -20.07 11.99
CA VAL A 326 4.44 -18.85 12.66
C VAL A 326 5.78 -19.12 13.35
N GLU A 327 5.95 -20.30 13.95
CA GLU A 327 7.22 -20.68 14.58
C GLU A 327 8.34 -20.79 13.54
N GLU A 328 8.04 -21.41 12.39
CA GLU A 328 8.95 -21.47 11.24
C GLU A 328 9.32 -20.10 10.72
N ALA A 329 8.38 -19.15 10.72
CA ALA A 329 8.65 -17.75 10.35
C ALA A 329 9.67 -17.11 11.29
N TYR A 330 9.53 -17.26 12.60
CA TYR A 330 10.53 -16.77 13.58
C TYR A 330 11.88 -17.46 13.41
N ASN A 331 11.91 -18.78 13.23
CA ASN A 331 13.13 -19.53 13.03
C ASN A 331 13.86 -19.10 11.75
N LEU A 332 13.12 -18.85 10.67
CA LEU A 332 13.69 -18.35 9.42
C LEU A 332 14.33 -16.96 9.61
N MET A 333 13.65 -16.05 10.28
CA MET A 333 14.20 -14.70 10.54
C MET A 333 15.45 -14.75 11.42
N GLU A 334 15.49 -15.61 12.43
CA GLU A 334 16.68 -15.82 13.25
C GLU A 334 17.85 -16.42 12.44
N SER A 335 17.55 -17.33 11.51
CA SER A 335 18.57 -17.97 10.67
C SER A 335 19.34 -17.01 9.75
N LEU A 336 18.79 -15.83 9.49
CA LEU A 336 19.48 -14.78 8.72
C LEU A 336 20.73 -14.28 9.42
N LYS A 337 20.77 -14.36 10.77
CA LYS A 337 21.91 -13.94 11.61
C LYS A 337 23.04 -14.98 11.67
N ASP A 338 22.77 -16.21 11.23
CA ASP A 338 23.78 -17.27 11.27
C ASP A 338 25.01 -16.85 10.47
N PRO A 339 26.23 -17.16 10.97
CA PRO A 339 27.48 -16.72 10.32
C PRO A 339 27.59 -17.12 8.85
N ASP A 340 27.02 -18.28 8.48
CA ASP A 340 27.02 -18.79 7.12
C ASP A 340 26.06 -18.02 6.20
N VAL A 341 24.98 -17.49 6.75
CA VAL A 341 23.98 -16.68 6.04
C VAL A 341 24.38 -15.21 6.08
N ASN A 342 24.63 -14.68 7.26
CA ASN A 342 25.11 -13.33 7.53
C ASN A 342 24.40 -12.24 6.71
N ILE A 343 23.09 -12.15 6.89
CA ILE A 343 22.24 -11.11 6.32
C ILE A 343 21.67 -10.29 7.46
N ASP A 344 22.07 -9.01 7.55
CA ASP A 344 21.49 -8.06 8.49
C ASP A 344 20.15 -7.54 7.93
N ILE A 345 19.08 -8.07 8.48
CA ILE A 345 17.72 -7.72 8.04
C ILE A 345 17.40 -6.23 8.27
N ASN A 346 17.95 -5.61 9.32
CA ASN A 346 17.69 -4.20 9.60
C ASN A 346 18.30 -3.31 8.49
N THR A 347 19.54 -3.61 8.10
CA THR A 347 20.17 -2.92 6.94
C THR A 347 19.36 -3.10 5.67
N VAL A 348 18.83 -4.30 5.41
CA VAL A 348 17.96 -4.56 4.24
C VAL A 348 16.71 -3.70 4.30
N MET A 349 16.06 -3.59 5.47
CA MET A 349 14.83 -2.80 5.60
C MET A 349 15.07 -1.29 5.40
N ASP A 350 16.20 -0.76 5.89
CA ASP A 350 16.59 0.63 5.70
C ASP A 350 16.94 0.94 4.23
N GLU A 351 17.66 0.03 3.56
CA GLU A 351 17.92 0.10 2.12
C GLU A 351 16.59 0.17 1.34
N LEU A 352 15.65 -0.71 1.66
CA LEU A 352 14.35 -0.80 0.98
C LEU A 352 13.48 0.42 1.18
N LEU A 353 13.49 1.04 2.36
CA LEU A 353 12.77 2.29 2.62
C LEU A 353 13.35 3.42 1.76
N THR A 354 14.66 3.57 1.74
CA THR A 354 15.36 4.58 0.94
C THR A 354 15.06 4.40 -0.55
N GLU A 355 15.24 3.19 -1.07
CA GLU A 355 14.91 2.86 -2.46
C GLU A 355 13.42 3.03 -2.77
N GLY A 356 12.55 2.74 -1.80
CA GLY A 356 11.11 2.88 -1.95
C GLY A 356 10.70 4.33 -2.18
N ILE A 357 11.27 5.26 -1.44
CA ILE A 357 11.06 6.70 -1.64
C ILE A 357 11.57 7.13 -3.02
N ASP A 358 12.79 6.73 -3.39
CA ASP A 358 13.36 7.04 -4.70
C ASP A 358 12.52 6.51 -5.87
N LYS A 359 11.98 5.30 -5.72
CA LYS A 359 11.08 4.68 -6.72
C LYS A 359 9.72 5.37 -6.84
N PHE A 360 9.39 6.30 -5.95
CA PHE A 360 8.23 7.16 -6.07
C PHE A 360 8.60 8.57 -6.53
N VAL A 361 9.74 9.10 -6.08
CA VAL A 361 10.24 10.41 -6.52
C VAL A 361 10.53 10.44 -8.02
N LYS A 362 11.24 9.45 -8.54
CA LYS A 362 11.62 9.39 -9.97
C LYS A 362 10.42 9.37 -10.93
N PRO A 363 9.41 8.48 -10.77
CA PRO A 363 8.21 8.51 -11.60
C PRO A 363 7.41 9.79 -11.46
N PHE A 364 7.31 10.36 -10.26
CA PHE A 364 6.66 11.65 -10.06
C PHE A 364 7.35 12.76 -10.86
N GLN A 365 8.68 12.84 -10.78
CA GLN A 365 9.47 13.80 -11.54
C GLN A 365 9.30 13.61 -13.06
N SER A 366 9.40 12.36 -13.52
CA SER A 366 9.20 12.00 -14.94
C SER A 366 7.83 12.43 -15.45
N LEU A 367 6.78 12.24 -14.66
CA LEU A 367 5.44 12.68 -15.01
C LEU A 367 5.36 14.21 -15.07
N MET A 368 5.93 14.93 -14.10
CA MET A 368 5.94 16.40 -14.08
C MET A 368 6.69 16.96 -15.28
N ASP A 369 7.84 16.38 -15.64
CA ASP A 369 8.63 16.79 -16.82
C ASP A 369 7.86 16.54 -18.13
N SER A 370 7.14 15.43 -18.23
CA SER A 370 6.28 15.11 -19.37
C SER A 370 5.14 16.10 -19.53
N LEU A 371 4.46 16.42 -18.43
CA LEU A 371 3.38 17.41 -18.43
C LEU A 371 3.90 18.83 -18.76
N GLU A 372 5.05 19.21 -18.22
CA GLU A 372 5.65 20.51 -18.52
C GLU A 372 5.95 20.68 -20.02
N LYS A 373 6.49 19.64 -20.67
CA LYS A 373 6.70 19.63 -22.12
C LYS A 373 5.39 19.81 -22.87
N LYS A 374 4.35 19.13 -22.47
CA LYS A 374 3.03 19.21 -23.10
C LYS A 374 2.38 20.59 -22.89
N VAL A 375 2.47 21.14 -21.69
CA VAL A 375 2.01 22.49 -21.38
C VAL A 375 2.71 23.53 -22.25
N LYS A 376 4.03 23.44 -22.43
CA LYS A 376 4.81 24.34 -23.31
C LYS A 376 4.38 24.23 -24.78
N GLN A 377 4.05 23.04 -25.26
CA GLN A 377 3.57 22.83 -26.63
C GLN A 377 2.18 23.41 -26.89
N LEU A 378 1.34 23.44 -25.85
CA LEU A 378 -0.03 23.95 -25.93
C LEU A 378 -0.17 25.43 -25.56
N SER A 379 0.87 26.02 -24.97
CA SER A 379 0.89 27.46 -24.66
C SER A 379 0.97 28.28 -25.93
N PRO A 380 0.14 29.34 -26.10
CA PRO A 380 0.27 30.24 -27.24
C PRO A 380 1.63 30.93 -27.20
N VAL A 381 2.27 31.04 -28.38
CA VAL A 381 3.56 31.71 -28.58
C VAL A 381 3.39 33.23 -28.38
#